data_dcbdd55713bda88b3ff03e4fdf279d82
#
_entry.id   dcbdd55713bda88b3ff03e4fdf279d82
#
_cell.length_a   1.000
_cell.length_b   1.000
_cell.length_c   1.000
_cell.angle_alpha   90.00
_cell.angle_beta   90.00
_cell.angle_gamma   90.00
#
_symmetry.space_group_name_H-M   'P 1'
#
loop_
_entity.id
_entity.type
_entity.pdbx_description
1 polymer ?
#
loop_
_entity_poly.entity_id
_entity_poly.type
_entity_poly.pdbx_seq_one_letter_code
_entity_poly.pdbx_strand_id
1 'polypeptide(L)'
;MKKIIGISANEVVDAGEVLHHLPISYLPAGYVRAVQEVGGTPLVLPISQPKEAKTYIDLVDKLILTGGQNVSPSLYSSNQSSEALSLLERDLFEIALIEEAIKQKKPIFGVCRGMQLLNVYLGGTLHQDLSLRQPERIKHMQSPIERWVATHDIFFEKDSILTQIYGSRTTVNSFHFQSVDQLGTDLKVTAKSDDHIIESIESSTDKHRILGVQWHPDFSYNVNDKEKGVFDFIVNSF
;
A
#
# COMPACT_ATOMS: atom_id res chain seq x y z
N MET A 1 18.66 12.17 14.33
CA MET A 1 17.33 12.83 14.32
C MET A 1 16.28 11.78 14.05
N LYS A 2 15.06 11.92 14.59
CA LYS A 2 13.94 11.05 14.23
C LYS A 2 13.62 11.20 12.75
N LYS A 3 13.29 10.10 12.08
CA LYS A 3 12.86 10.11 10.67
C LYS A 3 11.44 10.65 10.56
N ILE A 4 11.21 11.54 9.62
CA ILE A 4 9.88 12.04 9.26
C ILE A 4 9.32 11.15 8.15
N ILE A 5 8.19 10.51 8.44
CA ILE A 5 7.55 9.57 7.52
C ILE A 5 6.28 10.22 6.97
N GLY A 6 6.29 10.54 5.68
CA GLY A 6 5.10 11.00 4.96
C GLY A 6 4.14 9.84 4.78
N ILE A 7 2.87 10.02 5.13
CA ILE A 7 1.84 8.98 5.01
C ILE A 7 0.69 9.58 4.22
N SER A 8 0.41 9.02 3.04
CA SER A 8 -0.66 9.52 2.19
C SER A 8 -2.03 9.32 2.83
N ALA A 9 -2.84 10.37 2.88
CA ALA A 9 -4.19 10.33 3.38
C ALA A 9 -5.18 9.85 2.31
N ASN A 10 -6.39 9.59 2.76
CA ASN A 10 -7.55 9.27 1.95
C ASN A 10 -8.64 10.33 2.15
N GLU A 11 -9.70 10.25 1.37
CA GLU A 11 -10.87 11.09 1.50
C GLU A 11 -12.15 10.27 1.40
N VAL A 12 -13.13 10.62 2.21
CA VAL A 12 -14.51 10.18 2.05
C VAL A 12 -15.36 11.41 1.74
N VAL A 13 -16.12 11.32 0.66
CA VAL A 13 -16.92 12.46 0.16
C VAL A 13 -18.11 12.74 1.06
N ASP A 14 -18.67 11.70 1.67
CA ASP A 14 -19.78 11.77 2.62
C ASP A 14 -19.43 10.98 3.88
N ALA A 15 -19.11 11.68 4.96
CA ALA A 15 -18.74 11.08 6.24
C ALA A 15 -19.95 10.69 7.11
N GLY A 16 -21.16 10.69 6.58
CA GLY A 16 -22.40 10.31 7.25
C GLY A 16 -22.93 11.33 8.24
N GLU A 17 -24.04 10.98 8.88
CA GLU A 17 -24.79 11.88 9.78
C GLU A 17 -23.95 12.44 10.94
N VAL A 18 -23.09 11.63 11.54
CA VAL A 18 -22.25 12.03 12.68
C VAL A 18 -21.33 13.22 12.34
N LEU A 19 -20.92 13.31 11.08
CA LEU A 19 -20.06 14.39 10.58
C LEU A 19 -20.80 15.28 9.58
N HIS A 20 -22.14 15.38 9.73
CA HIS A 20 -22.99 16.27 8.95
C HIS A 20 -22.84 16.14 7.43
N HIS A 21 -22.55 14.91 6.96
CA HIS A 21 -22.31 14.62 5.53
C HIS A 21 -21.19 15.45 4.88
N LEU A 22 -20.25 15.96 5.70
CA LEU A 22 -19.10 16.70 5.19
C LEU A 22 -18.08 15.77 4.53
N PRO A 23 -17.38 16.21 3.47
CA PRO A 23 -16.19 15.53 3.00
C PRO A 23 -15.09 15.63 4.06
N ILE A 24 -14.38 14.55 4.31
CA ILE A 24 -13.25 14.53 5.25
C ILE A 24 -12.03 13.86 4.65
N SER A 25 -10.87 14.48 4.86
CA SER A 25 -9.59 13.81 4.67
C SER A 25 -9.29 12.97 5.90
N TYR A 26 -8.90 11.72 5.74
CA TYR A 26 -8.64 10.81 6.85
C TYR A 26 -7.44 9.90 6.59
N LEU A 27 -6.90 9.37 7.68
CA LEU A 27 -5.88 8.34 7.69
C LEU A 27 -6.22 7.29 8.74
N PRO A 28 -6.22 5.97 8.43
CA PRO A 28 -6.35 4.95 9.45
C PRO A 28 -5.27 5.10 10.51
N ALA A 29 -5.68 5.17 11.78
CA ALA A 29 -4.79 5.46 12.91
C ALA A 29 -3.68 4.42 13.11
N GLY A 30 -3.84 3.21 12.53
CA GLY A 30 -2.82 2.15 12.57
C GLY A 30 -1.49 2.59 11.99
N TYR A 31 -1.49 3.26 10.85
CA TYR A 31 -0.24 3.79 10.24
C TYR A 31 0.47 4.78 11.14
N VAL A 32 -0.28 5.75 11.67
CA VAL A 32 0.28 6.80 12.56
C VAL A 32 0.91 6.18 13.80
N ARG A 33 0.15 5.31 14.47
CA ARG A 33 0.58 4.68 15.72
C ARG A 33 1.76 3.74 15.50
N ALA A 34 1.74 2.92 14.45
CA ALA A 34 2.82 2.01 14.12
C ALA A 34 4.15 2.77 13.89
N VAL A 35 4.13 3.86 13.10
CA VAL A 35 5.31 4.71 12.89
C VAL A 35 5.81 5.32 14.19
N GLN A 36 4.89 5.79 15.06
CA GLN A 36 5.27 6.38 16.36
C GLN A 36 5.90 5.35 17.30
N GLU A 37 5.33 4.13 17.37
CA GLU A 37 5.84 3.06 18.25
C GLU A 37 7.26 2.61 17.89
N VAL A 38 7.64 2.71 16.63
CA VAL A 38 9.01 2.37 16.19
C VAL A 38 9.94 3.60 16.11
N GLY A 39 9.51 4.74 16.69
CA GLY A 39 10.33 5.92 16.90
C GLY A 39 10.34 6.92 15.76
N GLY A 40 9.55 6.72 14.68
CA GLY A 40 9.38 7.69 13.61
C GLY A 40 8.47 8.86 13.99
N THR A 41 8.49 9.90 13.17
CA THR A 41 7.55 11.03 13.24
C THR A 41 6.62 10.98 12.04
N PRO A 42 5.33 10.60 12.19
CA PRO A 42 4.39 10.57 11.08
C PRO A 42 3.97 11.99 10.68
N LEU A 43 3.97 12.26 9.37
CA LEU A 43 3.40 13.45 8.75
C LEU A 43 2.31 13.01 7.77
N VAL A 44 1.07 13.39 8.07
CA VAL A 44 -0.09 13.07 7.21
C VAL A 44 -0.08 13.99 5.99
N LEU A 45 -0.11 13.41 4.80
CA LEU A 45 -0.13 14.13 3.52
C LEU A 45 -1.56 14.09 2.97
N PRO A 46 -2.35 15.17 3.10
CA PRO A 46 -3.70 15.24 2.55
C PRO A 46 -3.66 15.23 1.03
N ILE A 47 -4.73 14.74 0.39
CA ILE A 47 -4.87 14.82 -1.07
C ILE A 47 -4.78 16.28 -1.49
N SER A 48 -3.97 16.56 -2.51
CA SER A 48 -3.70 17.89 -3.00
C SER A 48 -3.45 17.89 -4.51
N GLN A 49 -3.16 19.04 -5.08
CA GLN A 49 -2.82 19.14 -6.49
C GLN A 49 -1.43 18.50 -6.75
N PRO A 50 -1.23 17.80 -7.89
CA PRO A 50 0.04 17.16 -8.23
C PRO A 50 1.27 18.08 -8.13
N LYS A 51 1.13 19.36 -8.47
CA LYS A 51 2.22 20.36 -8.38
C LYS A 51 2.75 20.58 -6.96
N GLU A 52 1.97 20.24 -5.93
CA GLU A 52 2.37 20.38 -4.52
C GLU A 52 3.20 19.20 -4.01
N ALA A 53 3.29 18.12 -4.78
CA ALA A 53 3.99 16.88 -4.36
C ALA A 53 5.43 17.15 -3.91
N LYS A 54 6.15 18.01 -4.64
CA LYS A 54 7.52 18.38 -4.27
C LYS A 54 7.60 19.01 -2.88
N THR A 55 6.68 19.93 -2.55
CA THR A 55 6.63 20.58 -1.24
C THR A 55 6.47 19.55 -0.12
N TYR A 56 5.57 18.57 -0.29
CA TYR A 56 5.37 17.50 0.69
C TYR A 56 6.57 16.56 0.80
N ILE A 57 7.12 16.14 -0.33
CA ILE A 57 8.26 15.21 -0.33
C ILE A 57 9.52 15.88 0.25
N ASP A 58 9.75 17.17 0.06
CA ASP A 58 10.88 17.89 0.67
C ASP A 58 10.87 17.80 2.21
N LEU A 59 9.70 17.68 2.83
CA LEU A 59 9.51 17.66 4.29
C LEU A 59 9.75 16.29 4.94
N VAL A 60 9.82 15.19 4.17
CA VAL A 60 9.84 13.83 4.70
C VAL A 60 11.11 13.07 4.32
N ASP A 61 11.49 12.09 5.11
CA ASP A 61 12.62 11.20 4.81
C ASP A 61 12.18 10.01 3.95
N LYS A 62 10.95 9.53 4.14
CA LYS A 62 10.38 8.34 3.49
C LYS A 62 8.89 8.52 3.25
N LEU A 63 8.32 7.79 2.29
CA LEU A 63 6.92 7.85 1.92
C LEU A 63 6.23 6.51 2.18
N ILE A 64 5.05 6.54 2.83
CA ILE A 64 4.12 5.43 2.93
C ILE A 64 2.87 5.77 2.13
N LEU A 65 2.55 4.93 1.15
CA LEU A 65 1.29 4.97 0.40
C LEU A 65 0.31 3.99 1.05
N THR A 66 -0.85 4.50 1.46
CA THR A 66 -1.81 3.73 2.24
C THR A 66 -2.80 2.94 1.39
N GLY A 67 -3.44 1.96 2.01
CA GLY A 67 -4.63 1.30 1.46
C GLY A 67 -5.82 2.26 1.29
N GLY A 68 -6.94 1.76 0.79
CA GLY A 68 -8.17 2.54 0.61
C GLY A 68 -8.94 2.18 -0.65
N GLN A 69 -9.58 3.17 -1.31
CA GLN A 69 -10.32 2.97 -2.55
C GLN A 69 -9.43 2.37 -3.65
N ASN A 70 -10.04 1.69 -4.60
CA ASN A 70 -9.34 1.08 -5.73
C ASN A 70 -8.53 2.11 -6.55
N VAL A 71 -7.46 1.64 -7.19
CA VAL A 71 -6.78 2.42 -8.22
C VAL A 71 -7.71 2.58 -9.42
N SER A 72 -7.81 3.79 -9.95
CA SER A 72 -8.70 4.10 -11.08
C SER A 72 -8.32 3.28 -12.32
N PRO A 73 -9.25 2.52 -12.91
CA PRO A 73 -8.99 1.67 -14.08
C PRO A 73 -8.43 2.43 -15.28
N SER A 74 -8.77 3.70 -15.44
CA SER A 74 -8.25 4.57 -16.50
C SER A 74 -6.72 4.70 -16.53
N LEU A 75 -6.04 4.38 -15.42
CA LEU A 75 -4.58 4.47 -15.33
C LEU A 75 -3.85 3.22 -15.86
N TYR A 76 -4.54 2.07 -16.00
CA TYR A 76 -3.88 0.82 -16.38
C TYR A 76 -4.69 -0.05 -17.35
N SER A 77 -5.92 0.32 -17.69
CA SER A 77 -6.80 -0.44 -18.58
C SER A 77 -7.63 0.46 -19.49
N SER A 78 -7.85 0.00 -20.71
CA SER A 78 -8.81 0.63 -21.64
C SER A 78 -10.27 0.20 -21.40
N ASN A 79 -10.48 -0.92 -20.67
CA ASN A 79 -11.80 -1.46 -20.35
C ASN A 79 -12.15 -1.13 -18.91
N GLN A 80 -12.93 -0.08 -18.71
CA GLN A 80 -13.40 0.34 -17.38
C GLN A 80 -14.61 -0.49 -16.96
N SER A 81 -14.45 -1.30 -15.92
CA SER A 81 -15.57 -2.11 -15.39
C SER A 81 -16.29 -1.47 -14.21
N SER A 82 -15.63 -0.61 -13.42
CA SER A 82 -16.26 0.13 -12.32
C SER A 82 -15.30 1.19 -11.77
N GLU A 83 -15.64 2.48 -11.90
CA GLU A 83 -14.93 3.57 -11.22
C GLU A 83 -15.55 3.91 -9.84
N ALA A 84 -16.68 3.28 -9.52
CA ALA A 84 -17.49 3.65 -8.35
C ALA A 84 -16.78 3.58 -6.98
N LEU A 85 -15.62 2.90 -6.90
CA LEU A 85 -14.82 2.77 -5.67
C LEU A 85 -13.42 3.38 -5.82
N SER A 86 -13.17 4.17 -6.85
CA SER A 86 -11.86 4.83 -7.09
C SER A 86 -11.96 6.34 -6.86
N LEU A 87 -10.82 6.97 -6.60
CA LEU A 87 -10.69 8.43 -6.44
C LEU A 87 -9.50 8.90 -7.27
N LEU A 88 -9.76 9.30 -8.52
CA LEU A 88 -8.72 9.68 -9.48
C LEU A 88 -7.84 10.83 -8.99
N GLU A 89 -8.42 11.80 -8.28
CA GLU A 89 -7.65 12.92 -7.72
C GLU A 89 -6.57 12.45 -6.73
N ARG A 90 -6.89 11.45 -5.90
CA ARG A 90 -5.94 10.78 -5.03
C ARG A 90 -4.85 10.07 -5.81
N ASP A 91 -5.25 9.32 -6.84
CA ASP A 91 -4.29 8.58 -7.67
C ASP A 91 -3.28 9.54 -8.33
N LEU A 92 -3.76 10.62 -8.94
CA LEU A 92 -2.91 11.60 -9.62
C LEU A 92 -1.96 12.31 -8.64
N PHE A 93 -2.43 12.65 -7.45
CA PHE A 93 -1.58 13.26 -6.43
C PHE A 93 -0.54 12.27 -5.90
N GLU A 94 -0.92 11.03 -5.60
CA GLU A 94 0.02 10.02 -5.12
C GLU A 94 1.04 9.62 -6.21
N ILE A 95 0.65 9.59 -7.50
CA ILE A 95 1.59 9.42 -8.61
C ILE A 95 2.65 10.53 -8.59
N ALA A 96 2.24 11.77 -8.40
CA ALA A 96 3.19 12.89 -8.28
C ALA A 96 4.10 12.77 -7.04
N LEU A 97 3.58 12.27 -5.91
CA LEU A 97 4.40 11.96 -4.73
C LEU A 97 5.42 10.85 -5.02
N ILE A 98 5.03 9.78 -5.73
CA ILE A 98 5.92 8.69 -6.13
C ILE A 98 7.04 9.23 -7.02
N GLU A 99 6.69 9.99 -8.07
CA GLU A 99 7.65 10.58 -9.00
C GLU A 99 8.70 11.43 -8.27
N GLU A 100 8.24 12.33 -7.40
CA GLU A 100 9.14 13.22 -6.67
C GLU A 100 9.97 12.45 -5.63
N ALA A 101 9.43 11.42 -4.96
CA ALA A 101 10.16 10.57 -4.04
C ALA A 101 11.27 9.79 -4.74
N ILE A 102 11.00 9.21 -5.92
CA ILE A 102 12.00 8.52 -6.75
C ILE A 102 13.10 9.50 -7.17
N LYS A 103 12.75 10.68 -7.67
CA LYS A 103 13.68 11.73 -8.08
C LYS A 103 14.60 12.15 -6.93
N GLN A 104 14.08 12.23 -5.70
CA GLN A 104 14.84 12.55 -4.50
C GLN A 104 15.49 11.32 -3.84
N LYS A 105 15.37 10.13 -4.44
CA LYS A 105 15.89 8.84 -3.93
C LYS A 105 15.38 8.49 -2.52
N LYS A 106 14.16 8.90 -2.19
CA LYS A 106 13.50 8.57 -0.93
C LYS A 106 12.82 7.22 -1.02
N PRO A 107 12.96 6.36 0.01
CA PRO A 107 12.29 5.07 0.05
C PRO A 107 10.78 5.20 0.06
N ILE A 108 10.09 4.27 -0.62
CA ILE A 108 8.64 4.23 -0.71
C ILE A 108 8.12 2.87 -0.25
N PHE A 109 7.18 2.87 0.68
CA PHE A 109 6.47 1.68 1.12
C PHE A 109 5.00 1.77 0.72
N GLY A 110 4.52 0.80 -0.05
CA GLY A 110 3.11 0.72 -0.47
C GLY A 110 2.36 -0.39 0.28
N VAL A 111 1.21 -0.06 0.86
CA VAL A 111 0.33 -1.03 1.54
C VAL A 111 -0.96 -1.19 0.74
N CYS A 112 -1.31 -2.43 0.39
CA CYS A 112 -2.53 -2.81 -0.32
C CYS A 112 -2.67 -1.98 -1.63
N ARG A 113 -3.60 -1.04 -1.68
CA ARG A 113 -3.74 -0.12 -2.81
C ARG A 113 -2.44 0.64 -3.12
N GLY A 114 -1.66 1.02 -2.09
CA GLY A 114 -0.37 1.71 -2.30
C GLY A 114 0.62 0.85 -3.10
N MET A 115 0.69 -0.46 -2.85
CA MET A 115 1.48 -1.40 -3.67
C MET A 115 0.95 -1.47 -5.10
N GLN A 116 -0.36 -1.53 -5.27
CA GLN A 116 -1.01 -1.59 -6.58
C GLN A 116 -0.73 -0.32 -7.40
N LEU A 117 -0.79 0.86 -6.78
CA LEU A 117 -0.47 2.12 -7.45
C LEU A 117 1.00 2.22 -7.87
N LEU A 118 1.93 1.73 -7.03
CA LEU A 118 3.35 1.63 -7.40
C LEU A 118 3.57 0.76 -8.63
N ASN A 119 2.87 -0.39 -8.69
CA ASN A 119 2.90 -1.25 -9.87
C ASN A 119 2.37 -0.54 -11.13
N VAL A 120 1.25 0.14 -11.01
CA VAL A 120 0.63 0.90 -12.12
C VAL A 120 1.53 2.05 -12.58
N TYR A 121 2.08 2.82 -11.65
CA TYR A 121 3.02 3.90 -11.97
C TYR A 121 4.23 3.42 -12.79
N LEU A 122 4.71 2.21 -12.52
CA LEU A 122 5.83 1.59 -13.26
C LEU A 122 5.37 0.79 -14.50
N GLY A 123 4.13 1.00 -14.96
CA GLY A 123 3.60 0.44 -16.21
C GLY A 123 2.99 -0.95 -16.10
N GLY A 124 2.75 -1.44 -14.88
CA GLY A 124 2.03 -2.68 -14.65
C GLY A 124 0.51 -2.53 -14.72
N THR A 125 -0.20 -3.67 -14.62
CA THR A 125 -1.67 -3.74 -14.65
C THR A 125 -2.22 -4.41 -13.39
N LEU A 126 -3.54 -4.30 -13.20
CA LEU A 126 -4.24 -4.90 -12.07
C LEU A 126 -5.39 -5.78 -12.55
N HIS A 127 -5.62 -6.89 -11.85
CA HIS A 127 -6.92 -7.54 -11.82
C HIS A 127 -7.91 -6.59 -11.15
N GLN A 128 -8.99 -6.24 -11.84
CA GLN A 128 -9.94 -5.23 -11.36
C GLN A 128 -10.85 -5.78 -10.25
N ASP A 129 -11.14 -7.08 -10.29
CA ASP A 129 -11.97 -7.75 -9.29
C ASP A 129 -11.61 -9.23 -9.20
N LEU A 130 -10.99 -9.63 -8.10
CA LEU A 130 -10.61 -11.01 -7.84
C LEU A 130 -11.80 -11.93 -7.61
N SER A 131 -12.97 -11.42 -7.17
CA SER A 131 -14.17 -12.22 -6.98
C SER A 131 -14.70 -12.80 -8.29
N LEU A 132 -14.31 -12.25 -9.43
CA LEU A 132 -14.64 -12.74 -10.76
C LEU A 132 -13.72 -13.88 -11.24
N ARG A 133 -12.60 -14.14 -10.53
CA ARG A 133 -11.72 -15.28 -10.87
C ARG A 133 -12.35 -16.59 -10.39
N GLN A 134 -12.42 -17.56 -11.30
CA GLN A 134 -12.98 -18.89 -10.99
C GLN A 134 -11.92 -19.98 -11.18
N PRO A 135 -11.84 -20.96 -10.27
CA PRO A 135 -12.50 -21.00 -8.96
C PRO A 135 -11.82 -20.04 -7.96
N GLU A 136 -12.60 -19.38 -7.11
CA GLU A 136 -12.07 -18.63 -5.97
C GLU A 136 -11.49 -19.63 -4.96
N ARG A 137 -10.18 -19.59 -4.77
CA ARG A 137 -9.48 -20.50 -3.85
C ARG A 137 -9.25 -19.86 -2.48
N ILE A 138 -8.97 -18.56 -2.48
CA ILE A 138 -8.74 -17.76 -1.27
C ILE A 138 -9.66 -16.54 -1.33
N LYS A 139 -10.35 -16.27 -0.23
CA LYS A 139 -11.19 -15.07 -0.10
C LYS A 139 -10.34 -13.88 0.29
N HIS A 140 -9.94 -13.07 -0.70
CA HIS A 140 -9.08 -11.89 -0.49
C HIS A 140 -9.83 -10.68 0.11
N MET A 141 -11.14 -10.69 0.16
CA MET A 141 -11.95 -9.78 0.96
C MET A 141 -12.53 -10.55 2.15
N GLN A 142 -11.77 -10.65 3.24
CA GLN A 142 -12.08 -11.55 4.36
C GLN A 142 -13.30 -11.15 5.20
N SER A 143 -13.88 -9.94 5.00
CA SER A 143 -15.09 -9.54 5.74
C SER A 143 -16.14 -10.67 5.73
N PRO A 144 -16.77 -10.99 6.86
CA PRO A 144 -16.84 -10.26 8.13
C PRO A 144 -15.76 -10.64 9.18
N ILE A 145 -14.73 -11.40 8.82
CA ILE A 145 -13.66 -11.77 9.73
C ILE A 145 -12.92 -10.48 10.16
N GLU A 146 -12.58 -10.40 11.44
CA GLU A 146 -11.92 -9.25 12.03
C GLU A 146 -10.60 -8.91 11.33
N ARG A 147 -10.33 -7.63 11.13
CA ARG A 147 -9.20 -7.14 10.30
C ARG A 147 -7.81 -7.54 10.80
N TRP A 148 -7.65 -7.80 12.09
CA TRP A 148 -6.36 -8.24 12.68
C TRP A 148 -6.14 -9.75 12.61
N VAL A 149 -7.13 -10.51 12.15
CA VAL A 149 -7.02 -11.97 12.01
C VAL A 149 -6.36 -12.29 10.67
N ALA A 150 -5.28 -13.07 10.73
CA ALA A 150 -4.63 -13.59 9.54
C ALA A 150 -5.45 -14.75 8.96
N THR A 151 -5.69 -14.78 7.65
CA THR A 151 -6.65 -15.69 7.00
C THR A 151 -6.06 -16.59 5.94
N HIS A 152 -4.92 -16.23 5.33
CA HIS A 152 -4.27 -17.06 4.33
C HIS A 152 -2.75 -16.98 4.39
N ASP A 153 -2.11 -18.02 3.86
CA ASP A 153 -0.66 -18.11 3.81
C ASP A 153 -0.08 -17.42 2.59
N ILE A 154 1.08 -16.82 2.78
CA ILE A 154 1.93 -16.30 1.73
C ILE A 154 3.33 -16.88 1.82
N PHE A 155 3.99 -17.02 0.67
CA PHE A 155 5.32 -17.62 0.52
C PHE A 155 6.26 -16.60 -0.08
N PHE A 156 7.39 -16.39 0.60
CA PHE A 156 8.40 -15.42 0.18
C PHE A 156 9.48 -16.07 -0.69
N GLU A 157 9.93 -15.35 -1.71
CA GLU A 157 11.13 -15.66 -2.45
C GLU A 157 12.38 -15.51 -1.55
N LYS A 158 13.42 -16.33 -1.79
CA LYS A 158 14.58 -16.38 -0.91
C LYS A 158 15.33 -15.06 -0.75
N ASP A 159 15.30 -14.23 -1.78
CA ASP A 159 15.97 -12.92 -1.84
C ASP A 159 15.04 -11.74 -1.47
N SER A 160 13.86 -12.02 -0.93
CA SER A 160 12.97 -10.98 -0.40
C SER A 160 13.57 -10.34 0.86
N ILE A 161 13.52 -9.01 0.90
CA ILE A 161 13.90 -8.24 2.09
C ILE A 161 13.07 -8.67 3.32
N LEU A 162 11.79 -9.01 3.11
CA LEU A 162 10.87 -9.37 4.17
C LEU A 162 11.11 -10.76 4.78
N THR A 163 11.93 -11.62 4.16
CA THR A 163 12.30 -12.93 4.75
C THR A 163 13.00 -12.81 6.10
N GLN A 164 13.69 -11.68 6.34
CA GLN A 164 14.34 -11.41 7.63
C GLN A 164 13.32 -11.21 8.77
N ILE A 165 12.10 -10.79 8.44
CA ILE A 165 11.03 -10.50 9.40
C ILE A 165 10.07 -11.69 9.52
N TYR A 166 9.65 -12.24 8.37
CA TYR A 166 8.59 -13.24 8.30
C TYR A 166 9.09 -14.67 8.20
N GLY A 167 10.33 -14.88 7.74
CA GLY A 167 10.80 -16.19 7.26
C GLY A 167 10.33 -16.46 5.84
N SER A 168 10.36 -17.72 5.41
CA SER A 168 9.94 -18.13 4.06
C SER A 168 8.41 -18.22 3.89
N ARG A 169 7.64 -18.20 4.98
CA ARG A 169 6.17 -18.32 4.98
C ARG A 169 5.60 -17.59 6.18
N THR A 170 4.44 -16.98 6.00
CA THR A 170 3.63 -16.43 7.08
C THR A 170 2.15 -16.43 6.69
N THR A 171 1.26 -16.24 7.66
CA THR A 171 -0.17 -16.03 7.42
C THR A 171 -0.49 -14.55 7.58
N VAL A 172 -1.28 -13.97 6.68
CA VAL A 172 -1.62 -12.54 6.63
C VAL A 172 -3.12 -12.29 6.59
N ASN A 173 -3.54 -11.06 6.90
CA ASN A 173 -4.91 -10.60 6.66
C ASN A 173 -5.12 -10.20 5.19
N SER A 174 -6.38 -10.04 4.75
CA SER A 174 -6.69 -9.75 3.35
C SER A 174 -7.96 -8.92 3.19
N PHE A 175 -7.82 -7.71 2.65
CA PHE A 175 -8.93 -6.76 2.45
C PHE A 175 -8.81 -6.05 1.09
N HIS A 176 -8.83 -6.81 -0.01
CA HIS A 176 -8.71 -6.23 -1.35
C HIS A 176 -9.53 -6.98 -2.39
N PHE A 177 -10.05 -6.25 -3.36
CA PHE A 177 -10.69 -6.77 -4.57
C PHE A 177 -9.74 -6.75 -5.76
N GLN A 178 -8.86 -5.75 -5.83
CA GLN A 178 -7.84 -5.65 -6.85
C GLN A 178 -6.55 -6.34 -6.41
N SER A 179 -5.74 -6.77 -7.38
CA SER A 179 -4.37 -7.26 -7.16
C SER A 179 -3.51 -6.98 -8.39
N VAL A 180 -2.20 -7.07 -8.24
CA VAL A 180 -1.27 -6.97 -9.37
C VAL A 180 -1.53 -8.12 -10.35
N ASP A 181 -1.66 -7.78 -11.65
CA ASP A 181 -1.78 -8.71 -12.79
C ASP A 181 -0.43 -8.78 -13.53
N GLN A 182 -0.09 -7.78 -14.32
CA GLN A 182 1.23 -7.66 -14.94
C GLN A 182 2.12 -6.76 -14.08
N LEU A 183 3.34 -7.25 -13.83
CA LEU A 183 4.30 -6.51 -13.02
C LEU A 183 4.89 -5.34 -13.81
N GLY A 184 4.99 -4.19 -13.16
CA GLY A 184 5.65 -3.00 -13.68
C GLY A 184 7.16 -3.18 -13.88
N THR A 185 7.76 -2.31 -14.66
CA THR A 185 9.21 -2.34 -14.93
C THR A 185 10.02 -2.02 -13.67
N ASP A 186 11.23 -2.58 -13.58
CA ASP A 186 12.15 -2.37 -12.43
C ASP A 186 11.59 -2.86 -11.07
N LEU A 187 10.57 -3.72 -11.09
CA LEU A 187 10.03 -4.44 -9.92
C LEU A 187 10.32 -5.94 -10.02
N LYS A 188 10.31 -6.61 -8.88
CA LYS A 188 10.30 -8.08 -8.75
C LYS A 188 9.20 -8.51 -7.78
N VAL A 189 8.59 -9.66 -8.05
CA VAL A 189 7.66 -10.31 -7.13
C VAL A 189 8.47 -10.98 -6.04
N THR A 190 8.10 -10.76 -4.77
CA THR A 190 8.83 -11.28 -3.62
C THR A 190 7.97 -12.09 -2.65
N ALA A 191 6.65 -12.08 -2.81
CA ALA A 191 5.75 -13.04 -2.16
C ALA A 191 4.50 -13.32 -2.99
N LYS A 192 3.94 -14.53 -2.83
CA LYS A 192 2.67 -14.96 -3.42
C LYS A 192 1.87 -15.80 -2.43
N SER A 193 0.53 -15.75 -2.57
CA SER A 193 -0.41 -16.68 -1.93
C SER A 193 -0.49 -18.02 -2.67
N ASP A 194 -1.14 -19.02 -2.07
CA ASP A 194 -1.35 -20.35 -2.68
C ASP A 194 -2.12 -20.33 -4.00
N ASP A 195 -2.97 -19.33 -4.22
CA ASP A 195 -3.68 -19.12 -5.48
C ASP A 195 -2.95 -18.21 -6.47
N HIS A 196 -1.64 -17.99 -6.20
CA HIS A 196 -0.70 -17.27 -7.04
C HIS A 196 -0.93 -15.76 -7.15
N ILE A 197 -1.74 -15.17 -6.28
CA ILE A 197 -1.85 -13.72 -6.19
C ILE A 197 -0.53 -13.14 -5.68
N ILE A 198 -0.10 -12.04 -6.31
CA ILE A 198 1.11 -11.31 -5.88
C ILE A 198 0.79 -10.56 -4.58
N GLU A 199 1.53 -10.90 -3.54
CA GLU A 199 1.35 -10.37 -2.19
C GLU A 199 2.46 -9.40 -1.76
N SER A 200 3.63 -9.44 -2.43
CA SER A 200 4.69 -8.46 -2.19
C SER A 200 5.52 -8.21 -3.45
N ILE A 201 5.96 -6.95 -3.59
CA ILE A 201 6.85 -6.49 -4.66
C ILE A 201 8.00 -5.68 -4.07
N GLU A 202 9.14 -5.74 -4.72
CA GLU A 202 10.34 -4.97 -4.37
C GLU A 202 10.99 -4.38 -5.62
N SER A 203 11.79 -3.32 -5.45
CA SER A 203 12.70 -2.86 -6.51
C SER A 203 13.63 -3.97 -6.97
N SER A 204 13.75 -4.16 -8.29
CA SER A 204 14.73 -5.06 -8.90
C SER A 204 16.01 -4.35 -9.34
N THR A 205 16.06 -3.03 -9.20
CA THR A 205 17.18 -2.16 -9.60
C THR A 205 17.44 -1.08 -8.55
N ASP A 206 18.58 -0.39 -8.66
CA ASP A 206 18.96 0.72 -7.76
C ASP A 206 18.36 2.08 -8.18
N LYS A 207 17.48 2.11 -9.18
CA LYS A 207 16.84 3.35 -9.66
C LYS A 207 15.92 3.97 -8.61
N HIS A 208 15.29 3.12 -7.80
CA HIS A 208 14.39 3.51 -6.73
C HIS A 208 14.45 2.50 -5.58
N ARG A 209 13.89 2.87 -4.43
CA ARG A 209 13.76 1.99 -3.26
C ARG A 209 12.29 1.82 -2.95
N ILE A 210 11.70 0.78 -3.53
CA ILE A 210 10.27 0.44 -3.40
C ILE A 210 10.14 -0.90 -2.69
N LEU A 211 9.25 -0.95 -1.71
CA LEU A 211 8.72 -2.14 -1.09
C LEU A 211 7.19 -2.01 -1.07
N GLY A 212 6.49 -3.05 -1.48
CA GLY A 212 5.03 -3.10 -1.45
C GLY A 212 4.52 -4.40 -0.84
N VAL A 213 3.45 -4.32 -0.06
CA VAL A 213 2.74 -5.48 0.49
C VAL A 213 1.24 -5.36 0.20
N GLN A 214 0.58 -6.49 -0.09
CA GLN A 214 -0.84 -6.50 -0.42
C GLN A 214 -1.73 -6.56 0.82
N TRP A 215 -1.25 -7.21 1.89
CA TRP A 215 -1.94 -7.27 3.19
C TRP A 215 -1.79 -5.95 3.96
N HIS A 216 -2.42 -5.89 5.13
CA HIS A 216 -2.46 -4.71 5.99
C HIS A 216 -1.69 -4.91 7.30
N PRO A 217 -0.37 -4.61 7.35
CA PRO A 217 0.37 -4.63 8.61
C PRO A 217 -0.14 -3.59 9.62
N ASP A 218 -0.73 -2.49 9.14
CA ASP A 218 -1.34 -1.43 9.96
C ASP A 218 -2.54 -1.90 10.79
N PHE A 219 -3.18 -3.02 10.43
CA PHE A 219 -4.31 -3.57 11.17
C PHE A 219 -3.91 -4.38 12.38
N SER A 220 -2.70 -4.94 12.40
CA SER A 220 -2.27 -5.91 13.42
C SER A 220 -0.89 -5.60 14.05
N TYR A 221 -0.27 -4.47 13.75
CA TYR A 221 1.05 -4.08 14.28
C TYR A 221 1.13 -4.12 15.81
N ASN A 222 0.03 -3.91 16.52
CA ASN A 222 -0.05 -3.86 17.98
C ASN A 222 -0.32 -5.23 18.64
N VAL A 223 -0.59 -6.27 17.85
CA VAL A 223 -0.86 -7.64 18.32
C VAL A 223 0.03 -8.68 17.64
N ASN A 224 0.83 -8.29 16.66
CA ASN A 224 1.74 -9.14 15.91
C ASN A 224 3.10 -8.47 15.75
N ASP A 225 4.12 -9.00 16.42
CA ASP A 225 5.48 -8.45 16.41
C ASP A 225 6.12 -8.41 14.99
N LYS A 226 5.75 -9.34 14.11
CA LYS A 226 6.23 -9.34 12.72
C LYS A 226 5.68 -8.13 11.95
N GLU A 227 4.40 -7.82 12.13
CA GLU A 227 3.80 -6.65 11.48
C GLU A 227 4.38 -5.34 12.02
N LYS A 228 4.65 -5.26 13.32
CA LYS A 228 5.41 -4.16 13.91
C LYS A 228 6.84 -4.10 13.36
N GLY A 229 7.47 -5.26 13.17
CA GLY A 229 8.81 -5.39 12.58
C GLY A 229 8.92 -4.82 11.17
N VAL A 230 7.85 -4.89 10.36
CA VAL A 230 7.82 -4.23 9.05
C VAL A 230 7.91 -2.71 9.20
N PHE A 231 7.13 -2.11 10.10
CA PHE A 231 7.21 -0.67 10.34
C PHE A 231 8.58 -0.26 10.90
N ASP A 232 9.15 -1.06 11.81
CA ASP A 232 10.50 -0.82 12.32
C ASP A 232 11.54 -0.84 11.20
N PHE A 233 11.47 -1.85 10.33
CA PHE A 233 12.34 -1.92 9.15
C PHE A 233 12.16 -0.71 8.23
N ILE A 234 10.92 -0.34 7.90
CA ILE A 234 10.63 0.81 7.02
C ILE A 234 11.17 2.11 7.63
N VAL A 235 10.95 2.36 8.91
CA VAL A 235 11.36 3.61 9.56
C VAL A 235 12.86 3.69 9.76
N ASN A 236 13.50 2.62 10.19
CA ASN A 236 14.87 2.65 10.70
C ASN A 236 15.93 2.08 9.77
N SER A 237 15.57 1.17 8.85
CA SER A 237 16.56 0.42 8.05
C SER A 237 16.37 0.57 6.53
N PHE A 238 15.13 0.74 6.05
CA PHE A 238 14.80 0.83 4.61
C PHE A 238 15.20 2.15 4.01
#